data_e97f3a54466f37e3d35cb0c1f1e151e4
#
_entry.id   e97f3a54466f37e3d35cb0c1f1e151e4
#
_cell.length_a   1.000
_cell.length_b   1.000
_cell.length_c   1.000
_cell.angle_alpha   90.00
_cell.angle_beta   90.00
_cell.angle_gamma   90.00
#
_symmetry.space_group_name_H-M   'P 1'
#
loop_
_entity.id
_entity.type
_entity.pdbx_description
1 polymer ?
#
loop_
_entity_poly.entity_id
_entity_poly.type
_entity_poly.pdbx_seq_one_letter_code
_entity_poly.pdbx_strand_id
1 'polypeptide(L)'
;MTSRLAVVLMTCGVASAALQAQAPGLLAGEREAVVAAIPGVVAGGAKWEIVWADFETADGIVGTADGGVLFAQEQTDTIRKLDTAGKEYVYVTETRGTGAISLDAQGRLFAVQRTCTDTARPFSVACNQPTMVSQLMPERRVLASGFPDGRLFGRVNDVMADGQGGAYFTSGGLFHVSAGGVVTTIAADNIRTNGLMLSGDGKVLFVTNNTEVVALDVKSPGVTANRRVFGMLNGDDGGDGMAIDNAGRLYVTGNRGVHVLSAEGKHLGMIPTPRRPITLAFAGPDKRTLYVPQMGAVGPDGKAWATPEGIRNTAMTIYRIPMLAEGFKGRPK
;
A
#
# COMPACT_ATOMS: atom_id res chain seq x y z
N MET A 1 80.41 -31.13 33.21
CA MET A 1 79.48 -30.06 33.59
C MET A 1 78.75 -29.54 32.35
N THR A 2 77.62 -30.08 32.05
CA THR A 2 76.78 -29.71 30.85
C THR A 2 75.52 -29.08 31.30
N SER A 3 75.38 -27.74 31.12
CA SER A 3 74.22 -26.95 31.44
C SER A 3 73.17 -27.10 30.32
N ARG A 4 71.97 -27.54 30.69
CA ARG A 4 70.84 -27.61 29.79
C ARG A 4 70.00 -26.30 29.95
N LEU A 5 69.89 -25.55 28.83
CA LEU A 5 69.05 -24.40 28.74
C LEU A 5 67.60 -24.88 28.41
N ALA A 6 66.62 -24.55 29.25
CA ALA A 6 65.21 -24.78 29.01
C ALA A 6 64.63 -23.56 28.33
N VAL A 7 64.09 -23.75 27.12
CA VAL A 7 63.35 -22.73 26.39
C VAL A 7 61.87 -22.88 26.76
N VAL A 8 61.31 -21.85 27.40
CA VAL A 8 59.87 -21.74 27.67
C VAL A 8 59.21 -21.03 26.47
N LEU A 9 58.39 -21.76 25.71
CA LEU A 9 57.54 -21.17 24.69
C LEU A 9 56.30 -20.60 25.38
N MET A 10 56.14 -19.28 25.39
CA MET A 10 54.92 -18.59 25.72
C MET A 10 54.01 -18.53 24.46
N THR A 11 52.92 -19.30 24.46
CA THR A 11 51.87 -19.18 23.46
C THR A 11 50.92 -18.02 23.83
N CYS A 12 51.00 -16.90 23.11
CA CYS A 12 50.01 -15.85 23.16
C CYS A 12 48.72 -16.32 22.46
N GLY A 13 47.74 -16.68 23.27
CA GLY A 13 46.38 -16.91 22.76
C GLY A 13 45.71 -15.58 22.38
N VAL A 14 45.56 -15.34 21.08
CA VAL A 14 44.75 -14.22 20.60
C VAL A 14 43.27 -14.59 20.78
N ALA A 15 42.62 -14.05 21.79
CA ALA A 15 41.20 -14.14 21.94
C ALA A 15 40.53 -13.26 20.87
N SER A 16 39.98 -13.88 19.84
CA SER A 16 39.10 -13.21 18.88
C SER A 16 37.79 -12.82 19.58
N ALA A 17 37.67 -11.57 20.00
CA ALA A 17 36.41 -11.00 20.40
C ALA A 17 35.52 -10.93 19.13
N ALA A 18 34.53 -11.83 19.01
CA ALA A 18 33.49 -11.69 18.03
C ALA A 18 32.73 -10.40 18.37
N LEU A 19 32.84 -9.38 17.50
CA LEU A 19 31.93 -8.25 17.52
C LEU A 19 30.54 -8.81 17.26
N GLN A 20 29.73 -8.93 18.30
CA GLN A 20 28.29 -9.09 18.13
C GLN A 20 27.78 -7.77 17.56
N ALA A 21 27.39 -7.79 16.27
CA ALA A 21 26.65 -6.69 15.68
C ALA A 21 25.39 -6.49 16.51
N GLN A 22 25.29 -5.38 17.24
CA GLN A 22 24.07 -4.97 17.89
C GLN A 22 23.00 -4.86 16.79
N ALA A 23 21.84 -5.51 17.01
CA ALA A 23 20.70 -5.32 16.12
C ALA A 23 20.43 -3.81 16.03
N PRO A 24 20.22 -3.26 14.81
CA PRO A 24 19.93 -1.84 14.68
C PRO A 24 18.69 -1.53 15.54
N GLY A 25 18.81 -0.51 16.39
CA GLY A 25 17.71 -0.01 17.20
C GLY A 25 16.56 0.49 16.32
N LEU A 26 15.36 0.61 16.88
CA LEU A 26 14.22 1.18 16.18
C LEU A 26 14.52 2.62 15.76
N LEU A 27 14.14 2.97 14.54
CA LEU A 27 14.21 4.35 14.08
C LEU A 27 13.15 5.22 14.76
N ALA A 28 13.37 6.53 14.78
CA ALA A 28 12.42 7.46 15.39
C ALA A 28 11.00 7.27 14.84
N GLY A 29 10.03 7.04 15.74
CA GLY A 29 8.63 6.78 15.40
C GLY A 29 8.31 5.35 14.97
N GLU A 30 9.27 4.43 14.93
CA GLU A 30 9.00 3.00 14.77
C GLU A 30 8.56 2.35 16.08
N ARG A 31 7.80 1.28 15.93
CA ARG A 31 7.42 0.35 16.99
C ARG A 31 7.98 -1.04 16.67
N GLU A 32 8.12 -1.84 17.69
CA GLU A 32 8.48 -3.24 17.52
C GLU A 32 7.41 -3.98 16.70
N ALA A 33 7.85 -4.72 15.67
CA ALA A 33 7.00 -5.44 14.74
C ALA A 33 7.46 -6.90 14.61
N VAL A 34 7.26 -7.67 15.69
CA VAL A 34 7.58 -9.11 15.72
C VAL A 34 6.52 -9.87 14.96
N VAL A 35 6.91 -10.47 13.84
CA VAL A 35 6.00 -11.22 12.96
C VAL A 35 5.85 -12.64 13.49
N ALA A 36 4.62 -13.00 13.92
CA ALA A 36 4.25 -14.38 14.19
C ALA A 36 3.97 -15.10 12.86
N ALA A 37 4.19 -16.43 12.83
CA ALA A 37 3.85 -17.21 11.65
C ALA A 37 2.33 -17.23 11.43
N ILE A 38 1.92 -16.95 10.18
CA ILE A 38 0.56 -17.21 9.69
C ILE A 38 0.71 -18.28 8.60
N PRO A 39 0.21 -19.52 8.80
CA PRO A 39 0.45 -20.64 7.88
C PRO A 39 0.08 -20.32 6.43
N GLY A 40 1.01 -20.57 5.51
CA GLY A 40 0.84 -20.27 4.07
C GLY A 40 0.78 -18.79 3.70
N VAL A 41 1.01 -17.88 4.65
CA VAL A 41 0.98 -16.42 4.46
C VAL A 41 2.35 -15.80 4.69
N VAL A 42 2.90 -15.91 5.90
CA VAL A 42 4.17 -15.32 6.28
C VAL A 42 4.88 -16.21 7.29
N ALA A 43 6.21 -16.33 7.17
CA ALA A 43 7.03 -17.07 8.13
C ALA A 43 7.16 -16.31 9.45
N GLY A 44 7.22 -17.04 10.56
CA GLY A 44 7.55 -16.45 11.86
C GLY A 44 8.96 -15.87 11.85
N GLY A 45 9.10 -14.68 12.45
CA GLY A 45 10.38 -13.96 12.48
C GLY A 45 10.78 -13.29 11.17
N ALA A 46 9.93 -13.30 10.13
CA ALA A 46 10.16 -12.51 8.91
C ALA A 46 10.40 -11.04 9.26
N LYS A 47 11.34 -10.40 8.56
CA LYS A 47 11.80 -9.03 8.88
C LYS A 47 11.30 -8.03 7.85
N TRP A 48 10.89 -6.87 8.35
CA TRP A 48 10.65 -5.70 7.53
C TRP A 48 11.96 -5.07 7.08
N GLU A 49 12.00 -4.62 5.85
CA GLU A 49 13.13 -3.91 5.24
C GLU A 49 12.62 -2.60 4.65
N ILE A 50 13.30 -1.48 4.94
CA ILE A 50 13.04 -0.19 4.30
C ILE A 50 13.63 -0.24 2.90
N VAL A 51 12.82 0.07 1.90
CA VAL A 51 13.26 0.11 0.49
C VAL A 51 13.18 1.51 -0.11
N TRP A 52 12.44 2.41 0.52
CA TRP A 52 12.34 3.80 0.11
C TRP A 52 11.84 4.66 1.28
N ALA A 53 12.34 5.88 1.37
CA ALA A 53 11.83 6.89 2.29
C ALA A 53 12.12 8.28 1.72
N ASP A 54 11.18 9.21 1.90
CA ASP A 54 11.29 10.59 1.44
C ASP A 54 10.54 11.51 2.41
N PHE A 55 10.74 12.80 2.25
CA PHE A 55 9.95 13.85 2.91
C PHE A 55 8.52 13.92 2.35
N GLU A 56 8.34 13.64 1.07
CA GLU A 56 7.05 13.60 0.40
C GLU A 56 6.38 12.23 0.51
N THR A 57 5.08 12.17 0.21
CA THR A 57 4.31 10.93 0.41
C THR A 57 4.65 9.82 -0.58
N ALA A 58 4.50 8.57 -0.12
CA ALA A 58 4.20 7.41 -0.96
C ALA A 58 2.82 6.90 -0.57
N ASP A 59 1.82 7.12 -1.41
CA ASP A 59 0.45 6.62 -1.21
C ASP A 59 0.15 5.47 -2.19
N GLY A 60 -0.98 5.43 -2.85
CA GLY A 60 -1.43 4.34 -3.69
C GLY A 60 -0.31 3.57 -4.39
N ILE A 61 -0.18 2.28 -4.12
CA ILE A 61 0.90 1.43 -4.60
C ILE A 61 0.36 0.24 -5.40
N VAL A 62 1.04 -0.12 -6.50
CA VAL A 62 0.73 -1.31 -7.29
C VAL A 62 2.00 -2.04 -7.71
N GLY A 63 1.97 -3.37 -7.75
CA GLY A 63 3.06 -4.16 -8.33
C GLY A 63 3.06 -4.10 -9.85
N THR A 64 4.23 -4.15 -10.47
CA THR A 64 4.38 -4.19 -11.94
C THR A 64 4.76 -5.58 -12.44
N ALA A 65 4.56 -5.81 -13.73
CA ALA A 65 4.84 -7.11 -14.35
C ALA A 65 6.32 -7.52 -14.30
N ASP A 66 7.23 -6.54 -14.26
CA ASP A 66 8.67 -6.74 -14.11
C ASP A 66 9.12 -6.93 -12.66
N GLY A 67 8.17 -6.99 -11.72
CA GLY A 67 8.42 -7.24 -10.29
C GLY A 67 8.71 -6.00 -9.46
N GLY A 68 8.76 -4.81 -10.04
CA GLY A 68 8.84 -3.54 -9.32
C GLY A 68 7.50 -3.09 -8.75
N VAL A 69 7.46 -1.88 -8.22
CA VAL A 69 6.24 -1.21 -7.76
C VAL A 69 6.14 0.19 -8.36
N LEU A 70 4.92 0.61 -8.67
CA LEU A 70 4.57 2.01 -8.87
C LEU A 70 3.93 2.54 -7.59
N PHE A 71 4.24 3.76 -7.22
CA PHE A 71 3.59 4.44 -6.11
C PHE A 71 3.33 5.92 -6.43
N ALA A 72 2.23 6.41 -5.89
CA ALA A 72 1.82 7.80 -6.08
C ALA A 72 2.53 8.70 -5.06
N GLN A 73 3.13 9.79 -5.56
CA GLN A 73 3.70 10.84 -4.74
C GLN A 73 2.90 12.13 -4.97
N GLU A 74 1.91 12.33 -4.11
CA GLU A 74 0.85 13.33 -4.29
C GLU A 74 1.40 14.76 -4.37
N GLN A 75 2.33 15.13 -3.48
CA GLN A 75 2.86 16.51 -3.39
C GLN A 75 3.81 16.89 -4.54
N THR A 76 4.52 15.92 -5.11
CA THR A 76 5.43 16.17 -6.24
C THR A 76 4.77 16.03 -7.59
N ASP A 77 3.46 15.71 -7.60
CA ASP A 77 2.69 15.54 -8.83
C ASP A 77 3.23 14.45 -9.75
N THR A 78 3.72 13.34 -9.14
CA THR A 78 4.33 12.24 -9.86
C THR A 78 3.80 10.88 -9.42
N ILE A 79 3.89 9.90 -10.33
CA ILE A 79 3.94 8.48 -9.97
C ILE A 79 5.38 8.03 -10.19
N ARG A 80 5.94 7.40 -9.19
CA ARG A 80 7.32 6.92 -9.19
C ARG A 80 7.35 5.41 -9.33
N LYS A 81 8.46 4.90 -9.85
CA LYS A 81 8.72 3.45 -9.91
C LYS A 81 9.94 3.13 -9.05
N LEU A 82 9.80 2.09 -8.24
CA LEU A 82 10.90 1.42 -7.59
C LEU A 82 11.08 0.07 -8.29
N ASP A 83 12.22 -0.14 -8.94
CA ASP A 83 12.51 -1.40 -9.62
C ASP A 83 13.00 -2.49 -8.65
N THR A 84 13.20 -3.69 -9.15
CA THR A 84 13.65 -4.84 -8.34
C THR A 84 15.08 -4.70 -7.81
N ALA A 85 15.89 -3.80 -8.37
CA ALA A 85 17.22 -3.46 -7.89
C ALA A 85 17.21 -2.36 -6.82
N GLY A 86 16.03 -1.82 -6.47
CA GLY A 86 15.88 -0.71 -5.53
C GLY A 86 16.15 0.66 -6.14
N LYS A 87 16.27 0.76 -7.46
CA LYS A 87 16.43 2.04 -8.15
C LYS A 87 15.06 2.70 -8.33
N GLU A 88 14.99 3.95 -7.91
CA GLU A 88 13.82 4.80 -8.03
C GLU A 88 13.95 5.75 -9.22
N TYR A 89 12.82 6.00 -9.89
CA TYR A 89 12.73 7.03 -10.95
C TYR A 89 11.28 7.48 -11.15
N VAL A 90 11.11 8.68 -11.71
CA VAL A 90 9.79 9.21 -12.08
C VAL A 90 9.24 8.40 -13.26
N TYR A 91 8.04 7.85 -13.10
CA TYR A 91 7.37 7.04 -14.11
C TYR A 91 6.32 7.84 -14.88
N VAL A 92 5.50 8.64 -14.19
CA VAL A 92 4.50 9.56 -14.78
C VAL A 92 4.61 10.90 -14.09
N THR A 93 4.58 12.00 -14.85
CA THR A 93 4.52 13.37 -14.35
C THR A 93 3.13 13.98 -14.54
N GLU A 94 2.88 15.16 -14.00
CA GLU A 94 1.62 15.91 -14.16
C GLU A 94 0.39 15.08 -13.79
N THR A 95 0.47 14.42 -12.64
CA THR A 95 -0.57 13.49 -12.18
C THR A 95 -1.69 14.16 -11.40
N ARG A 96 -1.61 15.49 -11.23
CA ARG A 96 -2.58 16.35 -10.53
C ARG A 96 -2.87 15.85 -9.10
N GLY A 97 -1.80 15.63 -8.34
CA GLY A 97 -1.89 15.18 -6.96
C GLY A 97 -2.55 13.81 -6.82
N THR A 98 -2.12 12.87 -7.63
CA THR A 98 -2.62 11.48 -7.54
C THR A 98 -2.32 10.89 -6.17
N GLY A 99 -3.36 10.39 -5.48
CA GLY A 99 -3.26 9.75 -4.18
C GLY A 99 -3.46 8.25 -4.20
N ALA A 100 -4.20 7.70 -5.17
CA ALA A 100 -4.34 6.25 -5.35
C ALA A 100 -4.27 5.87 -6.82
N ILE A 101 -3.77 4.67 -7.08
CA ILE A 101 -3.59 4.12 -8.43
C ILE A 101 -4.06 2.67 -8.51
N SER A 102 -4.48 2.27 -9.70
CA SER A 102 -4.80 0.89 -10.05
C SER A 102 -4.31 0.58 -11.45
N LEU A 103 -3.70 -0.58 -11.62
CA LEU A 103 -3.20 -1.06 -12.90
C LEU A 103 -3.98 -2.31 -13.30
N ASP A 104 -4.63 -2.30 -14.45
CA ASP A 104 -5.36 -3.46 -14.93
C ASP A 104 -4.48 -4.47 -15.69
N ALA A 105 -5.07 -5.60 -16.09
CA ALA A 105 -4.38 -6.65 -16.81
C ALA A 105 -3.92 -6.24 -18.23
N GLN A 106 -4.47 -5.16 -18.78
CA GLN A 106 -4.09 -4.59 -20.09
C GLN A 106 -2.99 -3.52 -19.95
N GLY A 107 -2.53 -3.24 -18.73
CA GLY A 107 -1.52 -2.22 -18.46
C GLY A 107 -2.08 -0.79 -18.44
N ARG A 108 -3.41 -0.61 -18.37
CA ARG A 108 -4.01 0.71 -18.20
C ARG A 108 -3.88 1.15 -16.76
N LEU A 109 -3.33 2.35 -16.57
CA LEU A 109 -3.11 2.95 -15.25
C LEU A 109 -4.24 3.92 -14.95
N PHE A 110 -5.02 3.62 -13.93
CA PHE A 110 -6.08 4.46 -13.39
C PHE A 110 -5.60 5.18 -12.13
N ALA A 111 -6.14 6.37 -11.89
CA ALA A 111 -5.75 7.20 -10.78
C ALA A 111 -6.91 8.00 -10.22
N VAL A 112 -6.91 8.26 -8.92
CA VAL A 112 -7.67 9.34 -8.31
C VAL A 112 -6.76 10.53 -8.08
N GLN A 113 -7.14 11.68 -8.63
CA GLN A 113 -6.40 12.92 -8.64
C GLN A 113 -7.03 13.86 -7.62
N ARG A 114 -6.32 14.13 -6.53
CA ARG A 114 -6.85 14.79 -5.32
C ARG A 114 -6.46 16.25 -5.17
N THR A 115 -5.91 16.86 -6.19
CA THR A 115 -5.19 18.13 -6.14
C THR A 115 -5.80 19.17 -5.20
N CYS A 116 -7.08 19.28 -5.07
CA CYS A 116 -7.71 20.38 -4.35
C CYS A 116 -8.42 20.00 -3.07
N THR A 117 -8.32 18.75 -2.63
CA THR A 117 -9.16 18.26 -1.52
C THR A 117 -8.41 17.99 -0.23
N ASP A 118 -7.08 17.94 -0.25
CA ASP A 118 -6.29 17.76 0.95
C ASP A 118 -5.60 19.07 1.36
N THR A 119 -6.33 19.92 2.07
CA THR A 119 -5.82 21.20 2.58
C THR A 119 -4.79 21.04 3.70
N ALA A 120 -4.66 19.83 4.28
CA ALA A 120 -3.65 19.55 5.30
C ALA A 120 -2.24 19.30 4.72
N ARG A 121 -2.12 19.24 3.38
CA ARG A 121 -0.85 19.01 2.70
C ARG A 121 -0.54 20.17 1.75
N PRO A 122 0.60 20.82 1.90
CA PRO A 122 1.01 21.80 0.90
C PRO A 122 1.34 21.08 -0.42
N PHE A 123 0.63 21.42 -1.48
CA PHE A 123 0.92 20.94 -2.83
C PHE A 123 1.88 21.88 -3.52
N SER A 124 2.79 21.32 -4.30
CA SER A 124 3.65 22.10 -5.22
C SER A 124 2.88 22.63 -6.44
N VAL A 125 1.68 22.10 -6.69
CA VAL A 125 0.83 22.43 -7.86
C VAL A 125 -0.35 23.28 -7.43
N ALA A 126 -0.70 24.27 -8.24
CA ALA A 126 -1.87 25.09 -7.99
C ALA A 126 -3.16 24.26 -7.99
N CYS A 127 -3.90 24.36 -6.90
CA CYS A 127 -5.12 23.59 -6.66
C CYS A 127 -6.32 24.28 -7.33
N ASN A 128 -6.42 24.19 -8.64
CA ASN A 128 -7.46 24.87 -9.44
C ASN A 128 -8.37 23.90 -10.23
N GLN A 129 -8.21 22.60 -10.03
CA GLN A 129 -8.98 21.59 -10.73
C GLN A 129 -9.82 20.77 -9.73
N PRO A 130 -11.00 20.32 -10.10
CA PRO A 130 -11.75 19.40 -9.25
C PRO A 130 -11.04 18.05 -9.11
N THR A 131 -11.31 17.35 -8.02
CA THR A 131 -10.93 15.95 -7.86
C THR A 131 -11.54 15.10 -8.98
N MET A 132 -10.78 14.16 -9.51
CA MET A 132 -11.22 13.36 -10.64
C MET A 132 -10.72 11.92 -10.58
N VAL A 133 -11.42 11.05 -11.30
CA VAL A 133 -10.97 9.70 -11.64
C VAL A 133 -10.55 9.70 -13.10
N SER A 134 -9.34 9.25 -13.36
CA SER A 134 -8.73 9.30 -14.69
C SER A 134 -8.02 8.01 -15.05
N GLN A 135 -7.90 7.74 -16.34
CA GLN A 135 -6.88 6.88 -16.90
C GLN A 135 -5.65 7.74 -17.22
N LEU A 136 -4.48 7.36 -16.78
CA LEU A 136 -3.23 8.09 -17.04
C LEU A 136 -2.39 7.43 -18.15
N MET A 137 -2.54 6.13 -18.36
CA MET A 137 -1.80 5.38 -19.38
C MET A 137 -2.69 4.32 -20.06
N PRO A 138 -2.42 3.95 -21.32
CA PRO A 138 -1.41 4.51 -22.23
C PRO A 138 -1.73 5.95 -22.66
N GLU A 139 -2.99 6.33 -22.67
CA GLU A 139 -3.47 7.67 -23.01
C GLU A 139 -4.17 8.30 -21.81
N ARG A 140 -3.93 9.60 -21.61
CA ARG A 140 -4.59 10.34 -20.55
C ARG A 140 -6.01 10.68 -20.91
N ARG A 141 -6.91 10.30 -20.02
CA ARG A 141 -8.34 10.60 -20.16
C ARG A 141 -8.98 10.77 -18.78
N VAL A 142 -9.61 11.91 -18.57
CA VAL A 142 -10.50 12.09 -17.42
C VAL A 142 -11.76 11.26 -17.67
N LEU A 143 -12.08 10.35 -16.75
CA LEU A 143 -13.32 9.58 -16.81
C LEU A 143 -14.48 10.38 -16.22
N ALA A 144 -14.28 10.94 -15.02
CA ALA A 144 -15.26 11.83 -14.39
C ALA A 144 -14.59 12.73 -13.34
N SER A 145 -15.21 13.91 -13.10
CA SER A 145 -14.81 14.87 -12.07
C SER A 145 -15.97 15.30 -11.18
N GLY A 146 -17.10 14.64 -11.25
CA GLY A 146 -18.29 14.90 -10.45
C GLY A 146 -19.42 13.90 -10.73
N PHE A 147 -20.46 14.00 -9.96
CA PHE A 147 -21.67 13.18 -10.10
C PHE A 147 -22.60 13.69 -11.20
N PRO A 148 -23.51 12.83 -11.73
CA PRO A 148 -24.45 13.23 -12.79
C PRO A 148 -25.37 14.40 -12.41
N ASP A 149 -25.60 14.64 -11.13
CA ASP A 149 -26.39 15.75 -10.61
C ASP A 149 -25.62 17.08 -10.47
N GLY A 150 -24.37 17.12 -10.94
CA GLY A 150 -23.49 18.30 -10.91
C GLY A 150 -22.70 18.49 -9.63
N ARG A 151 -22.90 17.66 -8.60
CA ARG A 151 -22.06 17.70 -7.39
C ARG A 151 -20.64 17.22 -7.70
N LEU A 152 -19.66 17.86 -7.09
CA LEU A 152 -18.26 17.41 -7.15
C LEU A 152 -18.05 16.17 -6.27
N PHE A 153 -17.06 15.36 -6.59
CA PHE A 153 -16.76 14.13 -5.83
C PHE A 153 -16.31 14.38 -4.39
N GLY A 154 -15.84 15.57 -4.05
CA GLY A 154 -15.13 15.80 -2.79
C GLY A 154 -13.79 15.06 -2.79
N ARG A 155 -13.40 14.50 -1.63
CA ARG A 155 -12.16 13.72 -1.53
C ARG A 155 -12.38 12.30 -2.04
N VAL A 156 -11.88 11.99 -3.23
CA VAL A 156 -11.77 10.62 -3.73
C VAL A 156 -10.59 9.93 -3.03
N ASN A 157 -10.78 8.72 -2.53
CA ASN A 157 -9.79 8.05 -1.70
C ASN A 157 -9.04 6.92 -2.42
N ASP A 158 -9.73 5.86 -2.85
CA ASP A 158 -9.09 4.75 -3.54
C ASP A 158 -9.76 4.44 -4.89
N VAL A 159 -9.07 3.69 -5.74
CA VAL A 159 -9.51 3.32 -7.09
C VAL A 159 -9.15 1.88 -7.41
N MET A 160 -10.04 1.19 -8.12
CA MET A 160 -9.84 -0.17 -8.62
C MET A 160 -10.35 -0.28 -10.05
N ALA A 161 -9.48 -0.57 -11.00
CA ALA A 161 -9.85 -0.80 -12.39
C ALA A 161 -10.86 -1.95 -12.52
N ASP A 162 -11.88 -1.77 -13.36
CA ASP A 162 -12.92 -2.78 -13.60
C ASP A 162 -12.52 -3.82 -14.67
N GLY A 163 -11.37 -3.64 -15.33
CA GLY A 163 -10.89 -4.47 -16.44
C GLY A 163 -11.55 -4.16 -17.79
N GLN A 164 -12.54 -3.26 -17.84
CA GLN A 164 -13.27 -2.89 -19.07
C GLN A 164 -13.08 -1.42 -19.46
N GLY A 165 -12.12 -0.73 -18.84
CA GLY A 165 -11.78 0.66 -19.11
C GLY A 165 -12.47 1.68 -18.24
N GLY A 166 -13.24 1.24 -17.27
CA GLY A 166 -13.79 1.99 -16.16
C GLY A 166 -13.10 1.64 -14.86
N ALA A 167 -13.61 2.19 -13.74
CA ALA A 167 -13.07 1.96 -12.42
C ALA A 167 -14.11 2.09 -11.32
N TYR A 168 -13.97 1.30 -10.27
CA TYR A 168 -14.59 1.53 -8.97
C TYR A 168 -13.77 2.54 -8.19
N PHE A 169 -14.42 3.37 -7.39
CA PHE A 169 -13.72 4.34 -6.54
C PHE A 169 -14.51 4.64 -5.27
N THR A 170 -13.81 5.14 -4.27
CA THR A 170 -14.39 5.53 -2.98
C THR A 170 -14.30 7.03 -2.75
N SER A 171 -15.38 7.63 -2.26
CA SER A 171 -15.48 9.05 -1.90
C SER A 171 -16.57 9.23 -0.83
N GLY A 172 -16.31 8.76 0.40
CA GLY A 172 -17.31 8.67 1.47
C GLY A 172 -18.42 7.65 1.21
N GLY A 173 -18.46 7.08 0.00
CA GLY A 173 -19.32 6.01 -0.48
C GLY A 173 -18.56 5.16 -1.49
N LEU A 174 -19.26 4.26 -2.17
CA LEU A 174 -18.73 3.37 -3.20
C LEU A 174 -19.42 3.66 -4.54
N PHE A 175 -18.61 3.90 -5.55
CA PHE A 175 -19.06 4.35 -6.86
C PHE A 175 -18.34 3.58 -7.97
N HIS A 176 -18.87 3.65 -9.16
CA HIS A 176 -18.24 3.16 -10.39
C HIS A 176 -18.31 4.25 -11.47
N VAL A 177 -17.26 4.39 -12.24
CA VAL A 177 -17.26 5.17 -13.48
C VAL A 177 -16.94 4.27 -14.64
N SER A 178 -17.82 4.27 -15.66
CA SER A 178 -17.61 3.47 -16.88
C SER A 178 -16.53 4.07 -17.78
N ALA A 179 -16.06 3.29 -18.76
CA ALA A 179 -15.18 3.79 -19.82
C ALA A 179 -15.76 5.00 -20.57
N GLY A 180 -17.08 5.14 -20.65
CA GLY A 180 -17.77 6.27 -21.25
C GLY A 180 -17.99 7.47 -20.33
N GLY A 181 -17.48 7.43 -19.07
CA GLY A 181 -17.61 8.53 -18.12
C GLY A 181 -18.93 8.55 -17.32
N VAL A 182 -19.76 7.51 -17.45
CA VAL A 182 -21.00 7.43 -16.67
C VAL A 182 -20.71 6.99 -15.25
N VAL A 183 -21.06 7.82 -14.27
CA VAL A 183 -20.90 7.54 -12.85
C VAL A 183 -22.15 6.88 -12.29
N THR A 184 -21.96 5.77 -11.59
CA THR A 184 -23.01 5.00 -10.91
C THR A 184 -22.72 4.94 -9.41
N THR A 185 -23.71 5.27 -8.57
CA THR A 185 -23.64 5.05 -7.12
C THR A 185 -23.94 3.58 -6.82
N ILE A 186 -23.00 2.91 -6.15
CA ILE A 186 -23.17 1.51 -5.71
C ILE A 186 -23.69 1.47 -4.27
N ALA A 187 -23.05 2.22 -3.37
CA ALA A 187 -23.47 2.36 -1.99
C ALA A 187 -23.02 3.72 -1.44
N ALA A 188 -23.94 4.51 -0.93
CA ALA A 188 -23.67 5.79 -0.30
C ALA A 188 -24.18 5.85 1.15
N ASP A 189 -25.14 5.01 1.51
CA ASP A 189 -25.75 4.99 2.83
C ASP A 189 -25.11 3.93 3.73
N ASN A 190 -24.89 4.30 5.00
CA ASN A 190 -24.37 3.39 6.04
C ASN A 190 -23.05 2.68 5.65
N ILE A 191 -22.16 3.41 4.97
CA ILE A 191 -20.83 2.91 4.62
C ILE A 191 -19.81 4.05 4.75
N ARG A 192 -18.69 3.74 5.41
CA ARG A 192 -17.53 4.63 5.50
C ARG A 192 -16.36 3.95 4.81
N THR A 193 -16.24 4.23 3.52
CA THR A 193 -15.30 3.57 2.64
C THR A 193 -13.93 4.20 2.69
N ASN A 194 -12.91 3.34 2.51
CA ASN A 194 -11.55 3.72 2.23
C ASN A 194 -11.03 2.84 1.08
N GLY A 195 -10.24 1.80 1.35
CA GLY A 195 -9.71 0.90 0.33
C GLY A 195 -10.76 -0.01 -0.32
N LEU A 196 -10.47 -0.44 -1.53
CA LEU A 196 -11.29 -1.41 -2.27
C LEU A 196 -10.43 -2.39 -3.08
N MET A 197 -11.00 -3.58 -3.34
CA MET A 197 -10.34 -4.67 -4.07
C MET A 197 -11.39 -5.54 -4.78
N LEU A 198 -11.10 -5.98 -6.00
CA LEU A 198 -11.86 -7.05 -6.66
C LEU A 198 -11.28 -8.42 -6.33
N SER A 199 -12.13 -9.44 -6.23
CA SER A 199 -11.69 -10.84 -6.21
C SER A 199 -10.89 -11.20 -7.47
N GLY A 200 -10.10 -12.26 -7.44
CA GLY A 200 -9.27 -12.69 -8.57
C GLY A 200 -10.07 -12.89 -9.86
N ASP A 201 -11.29 -13.41 -9.77
CA ASP A 201 -12.21 -13.62 -10.89
C ASP A 201 -13.06 -12.38 -11.23
N GLY A 202 -12.92 -11.28 -10.48
CA GLY A 202 -13.66 -10.03 -10.69
C GLY A 202 -15.15 -10.07 -10.27
N LYS A 203 -15.60 -11.16 -9.65
CA LYS A 203 -17.03 -11.36 -9.32
C LYS A 203 -17.44 -10.82 -7.94
N VAL A 204 -16.49 -10.46 -7.10
CA VAL A 204 -16.76 -9.87 -5.79
C VAL A 204 -15.94 -8.60 -5.65
N LEU A 205 -16.61 -7.52 -5.25
CA LEU A 205 -15.98 -6.27 -4.87
C LEU A 205 -15.95 -6.19 -3.34
N PHE A 206 -14.75 -6.07 -2.80
CA PHE A 206 -14.50 -5.84 -1.38
C PHE A 206 -14.25 -4.35 -1.13
N VAL A 207 -14.75 -3.83 -0.03
CA VAL A 207 -14.52 -2.46 0.40
C VAL A 207 -14.40 -2.39 1.92
N THR A 208 -13.47 -1.60 2.44
CA THR A 208 -13.38 -1.34 3.88
C THR A 208 -14.54 -0.47 4.34
N ASN A 209 -15.09 -0.78 5.50
CA ASN A 209 -16.14 -0.03 6.18
C ASN A 209 -15.81 0.05 7.67
N ASN A 210 -15.01 1.03 8.07
CA ASN A 210 -14.40 1.07 9.39
C ASN A 210 -13.60 -0.22 9.69
N THR A 211 -14.01 -0.98 10.71
CA THR A 211 -13.38 -2.25 11.11
C THR A 211 -13.89 -3.47 10.35
N GLU A 212 -14.82 -3.29 9.43
CA GLU A 212 -15.37 -4.34 8.59
C GLU A 212 -14.77 -4.31 7.19
N VAL A 213 -14.73 -5.47 6.55
CA VAL A 213 -14.69 -5.59 5.10
C VAL A 213 -16.07 -6.01 4.63
N VAL A 214 -16.66 -5.22 3.74
CA VAL A 214 -17.93 -5.50 3.09
C VAL A 214 -17.65 -6.12 1.72
N ALA A 215 -18.42 -7.14 1.34
CA ALA A 215 -18.40 -7.74 0.01
C ALA A 215 -19.70 -7.48 -0.73
N LEU A 216 -19.59 -7.24 -2.04
CA LEU A 216 -20.70 -7.11 -2.97
C LEU A 216 -20.46 -8.02 -4.18
N ASP A 217 -21.45 -8.79 -4.59
CA ASP A 217 -21.38 -9.56 -5.84
C ASP A 217 -21.42 -8.61 -7.04
N VAL A 218 -20.47 -8.72 -7.95
CA VAL A 218 -20.42 -7.97 -9.19
C VAL A 218 -21.18 -8.74 -10.27
N LYS A 219 -22.25 -8.17 -10.79
CA LYS A 219 -23.05 -8.75 -11.89
C LYS A 219 -22.52 -8.26 -13.25
N SER A 220 -22.13 -7.01 -13.30
CA SER A 220 -21.41 -6.35 -14.40
C SER A 220 -20.74 -5.10 -13.84
N PRO A 221 -19.81 -4.44 -14.53
CA PRO A 221 -19.20 -3.19 -14.07
C PRO A 221 -20.27 -2.17 -13.66
N GLY A 222 -20.16 -1.67 -12.42
CA GLY A 222 -21.15 -0.72 -11.85
C GLY A 222 -22.46 -1.34 -11.35
N VAL A 223 -22.72 -2.63 -11.58
CA VAL A 223 -23.94 -3.32 -11.12
C VAL A 223 -23.57 -4.38 -10.09
N THR A 224 -23.99 -4.18 -8.85
CA THR A 224 -23.67 -5.09 -7.74
C THR A 224 -24.94 -5.58 -7.04
N ALA A 225 -24.81 -6.67 -6.26
CA ALA A 225 -25.88 -7.27 -5.47
C ALA A 225 -25.30 -7.88 -4.18
N ASN A 226 -26.19 -8.36 -3.31
CA ASN A 226 -25.85 -9.19 -2.15
C ASN A 226 -24.76 -8.57 -1.25
N ARG A 227 -24.92 -7.28 -0.88
CA ARG A 227 -24.05 -6.62 0.08
C ARG A 227 -24.08 -7.36 1.41
N ARG A 228 -22.90 -7.71 1.94
CA ARG A 228 -22.74 -8.45 3.21
C ARG A 228 -21.45 -8.09 3.90
N VAL A 229 -21.39 -8.26 5.21
CA VAL A 229 -20.12 -8.27 5.93
C VAL A 229 -19.35 -9.51 5.50
N PHE A 230 -18.11 -9.30 5.03
CA PHE A 230 -17.21 -10.38 4.61
C PHE A 230 -16.31 -10.81 5.76
N GLY A 231 -15.73 -9.87 6.49
CA GLY A 231 -14.83 -10.14 7.60
C GLY A 231 -14.60 -8.93 8.49
N MET A 232 -13.97 -9.17 9.64
CA MET A 232 -13.68 -8.16 10.66
C MET A 232 -12.18 -8.00 10.84
N LEU A 233 -11.74 -6.75 11.05
CA LEU A 233 -10.36 -6.40 11.40
C LEU A 233 -10.23 -6.40 12.92
N ASN A 234 -10.07 -7.60 13.49
CA ASN A 234 -10.11 -7.81 14.94
C ASN A 234 -9.01 -7.02 15.68
N GLY A 235 -9.42 -6.17 16.63
CA GLY A 235 -8.51 -5.41 17.48
C GLY A 235 -7.89 -4.18 16.79
N ASP A 236 -8.48 -3.68 15.70
CA ASP A 236 -8.08 -2.45 15.02
C ASP A 236 -9.24 -1.44 14.95
N ASP A 237 -8.93 -0.19 14.64
CA ASP A 237 -9.89 0.93 14.63
C ASP A 237 -10.41 1.26 13.23
N GLY A 238 -9.90 0.62 12.18
CA GLY A 238 -10.36 0.82 10.82
C GLY A 238 -9.42 0.25 9.77
N GLY A 239 -10.00 -0.11 8.62
CA GLY A 239 -9.29 -0.60 7.44
C GLY A 239 -9.01 0.52 6.45
N ASP A 240 -7.85 0.41 5.76
CA ASP A 240 -7.41 1.30 4.70
C ASP A 240 -7.21 0.49 3.41
N GLY A 241 -6.04 0.53 2.78
CA GLY A 241 -5.78 -0.15 1.52
C GLY A 241 -5.87 -1.69 1.59
N MET A 242 -6.08 -2.32 0.44
CA MET A 242 -6.23 -3.77 0.30
C MET A 242 -5.37 -4.34 -0.82
N ALA A 243 -4.97 -5.62 -0.64
CA ALA A 243 -4.41 -6.49 -1.68
C ALA A 243 -5.01 -7.89 -1.58
N ILE A 244 -4.84 -8.69 -2.64
CA ILE A 244 -5.34 -10.08 -2.70
C ILE A 244 -4.22 -11.02 -3.16
N ASP A 245 -4.21 -12.26 -2.67
CA ASP A 245 -3.30 -13.29 -3.15
C ASP A 245 -3.98 -14.33 -4.06
N ASN A 246 -3.18 -15.24 -4.63
CA ASN A 246 -3.68 -16.30 -5.50
C ASN A 246 -4.61 -17.30 -4.82
N ALA A 247 -4.60 -17.38 -3.48
CA ALA A 247 -5.53 -18.20 -2.72
C ALA A 247 -6.83 -17.45 -2.37
N GLY A 248 -7.00 -16.22 -2.85
CA GLY A 248 -8.18 -15.38 -2.57
C GLY A 248 -8.19 -14.76 -1.17
N ARG A 249 -7.08 -14.82 -0.42
CA ARG A 249 -6.97 -14.17 0.89
C ARG A 249 -6.81 -12.67 0.70
N LEU A 250 -7.55 -11.89 1.50
CA LEU A 250 -7.42 -10.43 1.52
C LEU A 250 -6.41 -9.99 2.58
N TYR A 251 -5.62 -9.01 2.21
CA TYR A 251 -4.68 -8.29 3.06
C TYR A 251 -5.20 -6.87 3.19
N VAL A 252 -5.45 -6.43 4.42
CA VAL A 252 -6.07 -5.12 4.70
C VAL A 252 -5.20 -4.38 5.70
N THR A 253 -4.74 -3.19 5.35
CA THR A 253 -4.01 -2.34 6.29
C THR A 253 -4.96 -1.78 7.34
N GLY A 254 -4.51 -1.83 8.60
CA GLY A 254 -5.14 -1.18 9.74
C GLY A 254 -4.13 -0.32 10.47
N ASN A 255 -4.49 0.25 11.61
CA ASN A 255 -3.59 1.14 12.35
C ASN A 255 -2.33 0.43 12.89
N ARG A 256 -2.42 -0.87 13.16
CA ARG A 256 -1.39 -1.66 13.86
C ARG A 256 -0.60 -2.58 12.95
N GLY A 257 -1.10 -2.88 11.76
CA GLY A 257 -0.47 -3.83 10.85
C GLY A 257 -1.36 -4.18 9.66
N VAL A 258 -1.00 -5.29 9.02
CA VAL A 258 -1.74 -5.84 7.89
C VAL A 258 -2.56 -7.04 8.38
N HIS A 259 -3.88 -6.90 8.39
CA HIS A 259 -4.81 -8.00 8.68
C HIS A 259 -4.90 -8.94 7.49
N VAL A 260 -5.00 -10.22 7.77
CA VAL A 260 -5.16 -11.27 6.76
C VAL A 260 -6.49 -11.98 6.99
N LEU A 261 -7.35 -11.93 5.96
CA LEU A 261 -8.63 -12.65 5.94
C LEU A 261 -8.55 -13.81 4.96
N SER A 262 -9.13 -14.96 5.30
CA SER A 262 -9.25 -16.09 4.36
C SER A 262 -10.17 -15.73 3.19
N ALA A 263 -10.22 -16.59 2.17
CA ALA A 263 -11.15 -16.42 1.04
C ALA A 263 -12.64 -16.43 1.46
N GLU A 264 -12.93 -16.94 2.65
CA GLU A 264 -14.28 -16.99 3.26
C GLU A 264 -14.50 -15.86 4.29
N GLY A 265 -13.51 -14.95 4.47
CA GLY A 265 -13.61 -13.80 5.38
C GLY A 265 -13.20 -14.07 6.82
N LYS A 266 -12.69 -15.27 7.15
CA LYS A 266 -12.17 -15.56 8.49
C LYS A 266 -10.87 -14.79 8.73
N HIS A 267 -10.76 -14.10 9.86
CA HIS A 267 -9.51 -13.45 10.28
C HIS A 267 -8.46 -14.52 10.64
N LEU A 268 -7.36 -14.54 9.89
CA LEU A 268 -6.26 -15.50 10.05
C LEU A 268 -5.17 -15.00 10.99
N GLY A 269 -5.04 -13.68 11.12
CA GLY A 269 -4.04 -13.01 11.93
C GLY A 269 -3.70 -11.61 11.40
N MET A 270 -2.73 -10.98 12.05
CA MET A 270 -2.22 -9.67 11.67
C MET A 270 -0.68 -9.73 11.57
N ILE A 271 -0.13 -9.16 10.52
CA ILE A 271 1.32 -8.92 10.36
C ILE A 271 1.60 -7.53 10.92
N PRO A 272 2.21 -7.41 12.12
CA PRO A 272 2.50 -6.10 12.71
C PRO A 272 3.51 -5.33 11.85
N THR A 273 3.37 -4.01 11.80
CA THR A 273 4.21 -3.14 10.98
C THR A 273 5.01 -2.15 11.85
N PRO A 274 6.24 -1.77 11.43
CA PRO A 274 7.07 -0.81 12.18
C PRO A 274 6.41 0.55 12.39
N ARG A 275 5.56 0.99 11.45
CA ARG A 275 4.80 2.24 11.51
C ARG A 275 3.34 1.96 11.11
N ARG A 276 2.45 2.95 11.20
CA ARG A 276 1.08 2.82 10.70
C ARG A 276 1.08 2.65 9.18
N PRO A 277 0.60 1.50 8.65
CA PRO A 277 0.47 1.29 7.22
C PRO A 277 -0.78 2.00 6.69
N ILE A 278 -0.79 2.36 5.40
CA ILE A 278 -1.96 2.94 4.73
C ILE A 278 -2.41 2.12 3.52
N THR A 279 -1.47 1.56 2.77
CA THR A 279 -1.79 0.75 1.58
C THR A 279 -0.74 -0.33 1.39
N LEU A 280 -0.94 -1.23 0.43
CA LEU A 280 -0.03 -2.35 0.20
C LEU A 280 -0.18 -2.93 -1.21
N ALA A 281 0.90 -3.56 -1.69
CA ALA A 281 0.87 -4.31 -2.94
C ALA A 281 1.82 -5.52 -2.90
N PHE A 282 1.42 -6.61 -3.52
CA PHE A 282 2.32 -7.70 -3.83
C PHE A 282 3.18 -7.38 -5.06
N ALA A 283 4.50 -7.56 -4.95
CA ALA A 283 5.44 -7.42 -6.04
C ALA A 283 6.60 -8.41 -5.89
N GLY A 284 7.72 -8.16 -6.57
CA GLY A 284 8.79 -9.11 -6.77
C GLY A 284 8.55 -9.99 -8.00
N PRO A 285 9.59 -10.64 -8.55
CA PRO A 285 9.50 -11.45 -9.77
C PRO A 285 8.45 -12.58 -9.66
N ASP A 286 8.25 -13.09 -8.46
CA ASP A 286 7.31 -14.19 -8.12
C ASP A 286 6.07 -13.69 -7.36
N LYS A 287 5.92 -12.36 -7.16
CA LYS A 287 4.88 -11.75 -6.32
C LYS A 287 4.84 -12.30 -4.88
N ARG A 288 5.98 -12.66 -4.32
CA ARG A 288 6.13 -13.12 -2.93
C ARG A 288 6.77 -12.08 -2.01
N THR A 289 6.69 -10.82 -2.39
CA THR A 289 7.11 -9.70 -1.57
C THR A 289 5.95 -8.74 -1.39
N LEU A 290 5.62 -8.43 -0.14
CA LEU A 290 4.60 -7.43 0.19
C LEU A 290 5.27 -6.09 0.46
N TYR A 291 4.91 -5.07 -0.32
CA TYR A 291 5.35 -3.69 -0.16
C TYR A 291 4.26 -2.90 0.54
N VAL A 292 4.63 -2.13 1.55
CA VAL A 292 3.67 -1.44 2.43
C VAL A 292 4.16 -0.02 2.72
N PRO A 293 3.57 1.00 2.08
CA PRO A 293 3.74 2.38 2.49
C PRO A 293 3.22 2.61 3.91
N GLN A 294 4.04 3.24 4.74
CA GLN A 294 3.76 3.47 6.16
C GLN A 294 4.03 4.93 6.52
N MET A 295 3.31 5.44 7.52
CA MET A 295 3.37 6.83 7.93
C MET A 295 4.67 7.20 8.64
N GLY A 296 5.23 8.35 8.26
CA GLY A 296 6.44 8.91 8.83
C GLY A 296 7.73 8.38 8.20
N ALA A 297 8.80 9.13 8.36
CA ALA A 297 10.16 8.79 7.98
C ALA A 297 11.15 9.45 8.93
N VAL A 298 12.42 9.10 8.81
CA VAL A 298 13.51 9.80 9.47
C VAL A 298 14.34 10.57 8.44
N GLY A 299 14.79 11.75 8.84
CA GLY A 299 15.71 12.55 8.05
C GLY A 299 17.15 12.01 8.12
N PRO A 300 18.08 12.65 7.40
CA PRO A 300 19.50 12.29 7.41
C PRO A 300 20.16 12.38 8.80
N ASP A 301 19.57 13.15 9.72
CA ASP A 301 20.01 13.29 11.12
C ASP A 301 19.48 12.18 12.05
N GLY A 302 18.73 11.21 11.52
CA GLY A 302 18.13 10.11 12.26
C GLY A 302 16.90 10.50 13.08
N LYS A 303 16.43 11.77 13.02
CA LYS A 303 15.22 12.21 13.70
C LYS A 303 14.00 12.07 12.82
N ALA A 304 12.82 11.96 13.43
CA ALA A 304 11.56 11.98 12.71
C ALA A 304 11.43 13.26 11.88
N TRP A 305 11.07 13.13 10.62
CA TRP A 305 10.86 14.30 9.77
C TRP A 305 9.75 15.19 10.30
N ALA A 306 10.04 16.47 10.39
CA ALA A 306 9.14 17.47 10.94
C ALA A 306 9.12 18.73 10.08
N THR A 307 7.99 19.42 10.10
CA THR A 307 7.82 20.80 9.63
C THR A 307 7.75 21.75 10.84
N PRO A 308 7.71 23.07 10.66
CA PRO A 308 7.45 24.00 11.76
C PRO A 308 6.14 23.69 12.52
N GLU A 309 5.19 23.06 11.88
CA GLU A 309 3.89 22.64 12.45
C GLU A 309 3.98 21.33 13.25
N GLY A 310 5.08 20.61 13.15
CA GLY A 310 5.31 19.36 13.89
C GLY A 310 5.77 18.19 13.03
N ILE A 311 5.74 16.98 13.61
CA ILE A 311 6.14 15.75 12.93
C ILE A 311 5.11 15.40 11.84
N ARG A 312 5.60 15.15 10.63
CA ARG A 312 4.74 14.70 9.52
C ARG A 312 4.35 13.24 9.71
N ASN A 313 3.05 13.01 9.79
CA ASN A 313 2.44 11.68 9.85
C ASN A 313 1.75 11.30 8.54
N THR A 314 2.45 11.49 7.42
CA THR A 314 2.03 11.03 6.10
C THR A 314 2.81 9.77 5.72
N ALA A 315 2.31 8.98 4.77
CA ALA A 315 3.04 7.80 4.30
C ALA A 315 4.29 8.23 3.55
N MET A 316 5.44 8.08 4.18
CA MET A 316 6.73 8.57 3.69
C MET A 316 7.82 7.48 3.66
N THR A 317 7.51 6.27 4.12
CA THR A 317 8.44 5.14 4.10
C THR A 317 7.75 3.92 3.50
N ILE A 318 8.38 3.30 2.51
CA ILE A 318 7.95 2.00 1.97
C ILE A 318 8.79 0.91 2.60
N TYR A 319 8.13 0.00 3.29
CA TYR A 319 8.72 -1.23 3.80
C TYR A 319 8.34 -2.40 2.90
N ARG A 320 9.19 -3.43 2.86
CA ARG A 320 8.85 -4.72 2.27
C ARG A 320 9.08 -5.86 3.25
N ILE A 321 8.36 -6.97 3.02
CA ILE A 321 8.53 -8.20 3.79
C ILE A 321 8.37 -9.41 2.85
N PRO A 322 9.21 -10.46 2.98
CA PRO A 322 9.05 -11.70 2.23
C PRO A 322 7.81 -12.46 2.70
N MET A 323 7.05 -13.01 1.76
CA MET A 323 5.81 -13.73 1.99
C MET A 323 5.92 -15.19 1.55
N LEU A 324 5.24 -16.09 2.25
CA LEU A 324 4.96 -17.45 1.77
C LEU A 324 3.84 -17.42 0.74
N ALA A 325 2.88 -16.52 0.93
CA ALA A 325 1.80 -16.27 -0.01
C ALA A 325 2.33 -15.64 -1.31
N GLU A 326 1.66 -15.96 -2.41
CA GLU A 326 1.90 -15.38 -3.72
C GLU A 326 0.75 -14.45 -4.08
N GLY A 327 1.05 -13.16 -4.32
CA GLY A 327 0.06 -12.19 -4.73
C GLY A 327 -0.61 -12.55 -6.04
N PHE A 328 -1.86 -12.12 -6.22
CA PHE A 328 -2.63 -12.42 -7.43
C PHE A 328 -1.93 -11.91 -8.69
N LYS A 329 -1.81 -12.79 -9.71
CA LYS A 329 -1.06 -12.49 -10.96
C LYS A 329 -1.94 -11.92 -12.07
N GLY A 330 -3.24 -12.11 -12.01
CA GLY A 330 -4.18 -11.74 -13.06
C GLY A 330 -4.34 -10.23 -13.28
N ARG A 331 -4.09 -9.45 -12.26
CA ARG A 331 -3.98 -7.98 -12.32
C ARG A 331 -3.13 -7.50 -11.14
N PRO A 332 -2.42 -6.36 -11.29
CA PRO A 332 -1.51 -5.87 -10.24
C PRO A 332 -2.22 -5.36 -8.98
N LYS A 333 -3.31 -4.67 -9.13
CA LYS A 333 -4.26 -4.24 -8.09
C LYS A 333 -5.50 -3.74 -8.77
#